data_5ed08c9a49a7151af562503f72aa634e
#
_entry.id   5ed08c9a49a7151af562503f72aa634e
#
_cell.length_a   1.000
_cell.length_b   1.000
_cell.length_c   1.000
_cell.angle_alpha   90.00
_cell.angle_beta   90.00
_cell.angle_gamma   90.00
#
_symmetry.space_group_name_H-M   'P 1'
#
loop_
_entity.id
_entity.type
_entity.pdbx_description
1 polymer ?
#
loop_
_entity_poly.entity_id
_entity_poly.type
_entity_poly.pdbx_seq_one_letter_code
_entity_poly.pdbx_strand_id
1 'polypeptide(L)'
;GTAKAEHVVNCGGLWAREIGRMVGVELPLLAMEHMYLLTEPMPEVEEFNKSTGREMIGVLDFKGEIYTRQERNGILLGTYEKACKPWSPVNTP
;
A
#
# COMPACT_ATOMS: atom_id res chain seq x y z
N GLY A 1 -26.93 14.65 -0.01
CA GLY A 1 -27.96 13.85 -0.68
C GLY A 1 -28.09 12.48 -0.02
N THR A 2 -29.16 11.75 -0.33
CA THR A 2 -29.43 10.41 0.21
C THR A 2 -29.54 9.43 -0.96
N ALA A 3 -28.88 8.27 -0.85
CA ALA A 3 -29.07 7.15 -1.77
C ALA A 3 -29.68 5.97 -1.02
N LYS A 4 -30.60 5.24 -1.67
CA LYS A 4 -31.17 3.98 -1.14
C LYS A 4 -30.53 2.83 -1.88
N ALA A 5 -30.00 1.84 -1.14
CA ALA A 5 -29.39 0.63 -1.69
C ALA A 5 -29.72 -0.56 -0.80
N GLU A 6 -29.81 -1.76 -1.37
CA GLU A 6 -29.99 -3.00 -0.61
C GLU A 6 -28.68 -3.44 0.06
N HIS A 7 -27.56 -3.15 -0.58
CA HIS A 7 -26.22 -3.48 -0.09
C HIS A 7 -25.30 -2.28 -0.18
N VAL A 8 -24.45 -2.14 0.81
CA VAL A 8 -23.37 -1.15 0.84
C VAL A 8 -22.06 -1.87 1.04
N VAL A 9 -21.10 -1.63 0.15
CA VAL A 9 -19.76 -2.23 0.22
C VAL A 9 -18.78 -1.20 0.76
N ASN A 10 -18.13 -1.53 1.88
CA ASN A 10 -17.12 -0.69 2.49
C ASN A 10 -15.75 -0.94 1.83
N CYS A 11 -15.31 -0.04 0.97
CA CYS A 11 -13.99 -0.03 0.34
C CYS A 11 -13.13 1.13 0.86
N GLY A 12 -13.29 1.50 2.12
CA GLY A 12 -12.67 2.68 2.74
C GLY A 12 -11.16 2.55 3.03
N GLY A 13 -10.52 1.41 2.72
CA GLY A 13 -9.09 1.23 2.92
C GLY A 13 -8.67 1.57 4.35
N LEU A 14 -7.78 2.54 4.51
CA LEU A 14 -7.29 3.03 5.80
C LEU A 14 -8.42 3.50 6.75
N TRP A 15 -9.50 4.03 6.20
CA TRP A 15 -10.66 4.56 6.93
C TRP A 15 -11.82 3.55 7.05
N ALA A 16 -11.63 2.31 6.62
CA ALA A 16 -12.70 1.30 6.64
C ALA A 16 -13.25 1.05 8.05
N ARG A 17 -12.41 1.13 9.09
CA ARG A 17 -12.84 1.03 10.49
C ARG A 17 -13.83 2.13 10.86
N GLU A 18 -13.55 3.37 10.50
CA GLU A 18 -14.40 4.53 10.79
C GLU A 18 -15.73 4.45 10.03
N ILE A 19 -15.69 4.00 8.79
CA ILE A 19 -16.92 3.74 8.00
C ILE A 19 -17.75 2.62 8.63
N GLY A 20 -17.11 1.55 9.10
CA GLY A 20 -17.80 0.49 9.86
C GLY A 20 -18.51 1.02 11.12
N ARG A 21 -17.84 1.87 11.89
CA ARG A 21 -18.40 2.49 13.10
C ARG A 21 -19.65 3.33 12.83
N MET A 22 -19.76 3.96 11.66
CA MET A 22 -20.97 4.72 11.27
C MET A 22 -22.23 3.85 11.26
N VAL A 23 -22.09 2.55 11.10
CA VAL A 23 -23.18 1.56 11.07
C VAL A 23 -23.12 0.56 12.24
N GLY A 24 -22.34 0.87 13.28
CA GLY A 24 -22.22 0.04 14.48
C GLY A 24 -21.37 -1.22 14.32
N VAL A 25 -20.51 -1.29 13.31
CA VAL A 25 -19.62 -2.43 13.06
C VAL A 25 -18.18 -2.07 13.43
N GLU A 26 -17.59 -2.80 14.38
CA GLU A 26 -16.18 -2.68 14.71
C GLU A 26 -15.35 -3.62 13.82
N LEU A 27 -14.53 -3.03 12.96
CA LEU A 27 -13.58 -3.76 12.11
C LEU A 27 -12.21 -3.82 12.78
N PRO A 28 -11.57 -5.00 12.87
CA PRO A 28 -10.25 -5.17 13.48
C PRO A 28 -9.14 -4.67 12.52
N LEU A 29 -9.15 -3.38 12.22
CA LEU A 29 -8.23 -2.73 11.30
C LEU A 29 -7.43 -1.67 12.04
N LEU A 30 -6.12 -1.73 11.93
CA LEU A 30 -5.19 -0.79 12.52
C LEU A 30 -4.26 -0.23 11.45
N ALA A 31 -4.23 1.09 11.33
CA ALA A 31 -3.30 1.78 10.45
C ALA A 31 -1.89 1.75 11.04
N MET A 32 -0.91 1.31 10.25
CA MET A 32 0.49 1.22 10.64
C MET A 32 1.33 2.18 9.81
N GLU A 33 2.36 2.75 10.42
CA GLU A 33 3.34 3.56 9.71
C GLU A 33 4.32 2.64 8.97
N HIS A 34 4.38 2.76 7.65
CA HIS A 34 5.37 2.11 6.80
C HIS A 34 6.02 3.11 5.88
N MET A 35 7.28 2.88 5.56
CA MET A 35 8.05 3.72 4.67
C MET A 35 8.42 2.98 3.39
N TYR A 36 8.59 3.73 2.34
CA TYR A 36 9.19 3.25 1.10
C TYR A 36 10.17 4.28 0.57
N LEU A 37 11.10 3.82 -0.24
CA LEU A 37 12.09 4.63 -0.92
C LEU A 37 11.82 4.54 -2.43
N LEU A 38 11.93 5.66 -3.10
CA LEU A 38 11.98 5.73 -4.56
C LEU A 38 13.40 6.12 -4.97
N THR A 39 13.98 5.34 -5.87
CA THR A 39 15.26 5.74 -6.48
C THR A 39 15.05 6.86 -7.50
N GLU A 40 16.11 7.53 -7.84
CA GLU A 40 16.18 8.29 -9.08
C GLU A 40 16.07 7.36 -10.30
N PRO A 41 15.85 7.90 -11.51
CA PRO A 41 15.90 7.10 -12.73
C PRO A 41 17.19 6.31 -12.83
N MET A 42 17.08 5.02 -13.17
CA MET A 42 18.20 4.09 -13.27
C MET A 42 18.37 3.66 -14.74
N PRO A 43 19.55 3.87 -15.33
CA PRO A 43 19.82 3.45 -16.71
C PRO A 43 19.54 1.96 -16.96
N GLU A 44 19.78 1.11 -15.97
CA GLU A 44 19.54 -0.34 -16.05
C GLU A 44 18.04 -0.67 -16.22
N VAL A 45 17.17 0.09 -15.56
CA VAL A 45 15.71 -0.05 -15.71
C VAL A 45 15.28 0.38 -17.10
N GLU A 46 15.79 1.49 -17.60
CA GLU A 46 15.49 1.98 -18.94
C GLU A 46 15.96 1.02 -20.02
N GLU A 47 17.16 0.47 -19.89
CA GLU A 47 17.72 -0.49 -20.83
C GLU A 47 16.92 -1.80 -20.84
N PHE A 48 16.54 -2.30 -19.66
CA PHE A 48 15.66 -3.46 -19.55
C PHE A 48 14.32 -3.23 -20.27
N ASN A 49 13.69 -2.08 -20.02
CA ASN A 49 12.40 -1.76 -20.65
C ASN A 49 12.51 -1.62 -22.16
N LYS A 50 13.60 -1.01 -22.67
CA LYS A 50 13.86 -0.88 -24.12
C LYS A 50 14.10 -2.24 -24.78
N SER A 51 14.87 -3.11 -24.13
CA SER A 51 15.24 -4.41 -24.70
C SER A 51 14.11 -5.44 -24.64
N THR A 52 13.26 -5.38 -23.61
CA THR A 52 12.21 -6.38 -23.39
C THR A 52 10.80 -5.91 -23.77
N GLY A 53 10.58 -4.60 -23.91
CA GLY A 53 9.27 -4.00 -24.15
C GLY A 53 8.30 -4.10 -22.96
N ARG A 54 8.80 -4.36 -21.77
CA ARG A 54 7.99 -4.52 -20.54
C ARG A 54 8.70 -3.99 -19.31
N GLU A 55 7.94 -3.73 -18.24
CA GLU A 55 8.46 -3.37 -16.93
C GLU A 55 9.14 -4.56 -16.23
N MET A 56 10.04 -4.25 -15.30
CA MET A 56 10.65 -5.24 -14.41
C MET A 56 9.61 -5.85 -13.47
N ILE A 57 9.76 -7.13 -13.20
CA ILE A 57 8.88 -7.87 -12.28
C ILE A 57 9.12 -7.36 -10.85
N GLY A 58 8.04 -7.18 -10.10
CA GLY A 58 8.12 -6.92 -8.67
C GLY A 58 8.62 -8.15 -7.92
N VAL A 59 9.43 -7.92 -6.89
CA VAL A 59 10.03 -8.96 -6.04
C VAL A 59 9.57 -8.77 -4.60
N LEU A 60 9.21 -9.89 -3.96
CA LEU A 60 8.88 -9.96 -2.54
C LEU A 60 9.90 -10.87 -1.85
N ASP A 61 10.64 -10.34 -0.90
CA ASP A 61 11.51 -11.11 -0.02
C ASP A 61 10.88 -11.19 1.38
N PHE A 62 10.21 -12.30 1.66
CA PHE A 62 9.55 -12.51 2.94
C PHE A 62 10.54 -12.66 4.11
N LYS A 63 11.76 -13.12 3.85
CA LYS A 63 12.78 -13.25 4.88
C LYS A 63 13.43 -11.90 5.20
N GLY A 64 13.70 -11.11 4.18
CA GLY A 64 14.23 -9.74 4.32
C GLY A 64 13.17 -8.72 4.70
N GLU A 65 11.87 -9.10 4.65
CA GLU A 65 10.74 -8.22 4.95
C GLU A 65 10.71 -6.97 4.05
N ILE A 66 11.09 -7.17 2.78
CA ILE A 66 11.13 -6.11 1.77
C ILE A 66 10.35 -6.50 0.51
N TYR A 67 9.90 -5.49 -0.19
CA TYR A 67 9.37 -5.63 -1.55
C TYR A 67 9.94 -4.57 -2.45
N THR A 68 10.07 -4.91 -3.73
CA THR A 68 10.50 -3.96 -4.76
C THR A 68 9.59 -4.07 -5.97
N ARG A 69 9.40 -2.97 -6.66
CA ARG A 69 8.80 -2.94 -7.98
C ARG A 69 9.37 -1.79 -8.79
N GLN A 70 9.27 -1.88 -10.08
CA GLN A 70 9.55 -0.73 -10.92
C GLN A 70 8.52 0.37 -10.66
N GLU A 71 9.00 1.60 -10.59
CA GLU A 71 8.19 2.81 -10.56
C GLU A 71 8.76 3.80 -11.58
N ARG A 72 8.08 3.97 -12.70
CA ARG A 72 8.58 4.72 -13.86
C ARG A 72 9.95 4.17 -14.31
N ASN A 73 11.01 5.01 -14.30
CA ASN A 73 12.37 4.65 -14.69
C ASN A 73 13.26 4.29 -13.49
N GLY A 74 12.71 4.09 -12.31
CA GLY A 74 13.40 3.72 -11.09
C GLY A 74 12.78 2.54 -10.39
N ILE A 75 13.21 2.30 -9.16
CA ILE A 75 12.72 1.23 -8.30
C ILE A 75 12.08 1.83 -7.04
N LEU A 76 10.91 1.34 -6.71
CA LEU A 76 10.32 1.51 -5.39
C LEU A 76 10.73 0.32 -4.53
N LEU A 77 11.29 0.61 -3.35
CA LEU A 77 11.61 -0.37 -2.32
C LEU A 77 10.83 -0.02 -1.05
N GLY A 78 10.03 -0.95 -0.57
CA GLY A 78 9.31 -0.82 0.69
C GLY A 78 9.71 -1.91 1.68
N THR A 79 9.45 -1.64 2.95
CA THR A 79 9.77 -2.55 4.05
C THR A 79 8.52 -2.89 4.84
N TYR A 80 8.51 -4.07 5.48
CA TYR A 80 7.52 -4.50 6.46
C TYR A 80 8.22 -4.79 7.79
N GLU A 81 8.78 -3.74 8.39
CA GLU A 81 9.49 -3.83 9.65
C GLU A 81 8.59 -4.31 10.79
N LYS A 82 9.08 -5.25 11.60
CA LYS A 82 8.32 -5.87 12.72
C LYS A 82 7.96 -4.88 13.82
N ALA A 83 8.75 -3.83 14.00
CA ALA A 83 8.56 -2.82 15.03
C ALA A 83 7.87 -1.55 14.50
N CYS A 84 7.09 -1.67 13.43
CA CYS A 84 6.32 -0.53 12.90
C CYS A 84 5.34 0.01 13.94
N LYS A 85 5.13 1.31 13.91
CA LYS A 85 4.27 2.00 14.89
C LYS A 85 2.84 2.09 14.38
N PRO A 86 1.85 1.92 15.26
CA PRO A 86 0.49 2.30 14.93
C PRO A 86 0.41 3.81 14.66
N TRP A 87 -0.10 4.16 13.48
CA TRP A 87 -0.29 5.57 13.13
C TRP A 87 -1.45 6.20 13.92
N SER A 88 -2.56 5.48 14.04
CA SER A 88 -3.72 5.97 14.77
C SER A 88 -4.49 4.81 15.43
N PRO A 89 -4.14 4.45 16.67
CA PRO A 89 -4.75 3.30 17.35
C PRO A 89 -6.22 3.48 17.71
N VAL A 90 -6.66 4.72 17.92
CA VAL A 90 -8.04 5.01 18.38
C VAL A 90 -8.94 5.40 17.20
N ASN A 91 -8.58 6.43 16.47
CA ASN A 91 -9.36 6.94 15.33
C ASN A 91 -8.41 7.23 14.16
N THR A 92 -8.84 6.93 12.95
CA THR A 92 -8.12 7.31 11.73
C THR A 92 -8.60 8.71 11.32
N PRO A 93 -7.74 9.74 11.36
CA PRO A 93 -8.13 11.12 11.05
C PRO A 93 -8.46 11.33 9.57
#